data_3fc6e968819abc694fe54e72f7b2cdc2
#
_entry.id   3fc6e968819abc694fe54e72f7b2cdc2
#
_cell.length_a   1.000
_cell.length_b   1.000
_cell.length_c   1.000
_cell.angle_alpha   90.00
_cell.angle_beta   90.00
_cell.angle_gamma   90.00
#
_symmetry.space_group_name_H-M   'P 1'
#
loop_
_entity.id
_entity.type
_entity.pdbx_description
1 polymer ?
#
loop_
_entity_poly.entity_id
_entity_poly.type
_entity_poly.pdbx_seq_one_letter_code
_entity_poly.pdbx_strand_id
1 'polypeptide(L)'
;DSFHKIRRTGGAPSKRLRKRFLIIAQVYYHTVDLFATVNSDNIFCGRLWIIHKKKGIFHNFYTKQGEKGLDAEGKLSYTEVANYLRKLGVEIEMGITTPFGALPVDKLINYNSTSWFFRLKGTDVYYFPGTYPKVASEIPYIYQGRKAYMQDSEEQITIPVSQAEDNKSVNDMVVKLDGTKLDISRKVTYSGEQKMYGQSLVSPDNTLFGSSQLEAYWRYLKYDDKDPYSCYTKKESAELKGAFNEYRKNAIDPFKAEISSYHDGDPVQVGGYGVDCVGIRRDSSNFVYHVDYVMDGMVKRAGNNYLLSVGKLIGSSLKLEGKDRERIDDVWRKMAFVDEWNIEIPLPQGYKVSAEALKKIETSVANECGEFTVKATAGNESVKVYVRKCFAHRVEPVSNWSKLLALVDACSAFADKQMVIAK
;
A
#
# COMPACT_ATOMS: atom_id res chain seq x y z
N ASP A 1 -15.62 20.59 32.61
CA ASP A 1 -16.22 21.93 32.86
C ASP A 1 -17.21 22.39 31.78
N SER A 2 -16.95 22.09 30.53
CA SER A 2 -17.90 22.41 29.42
C SER A 2 -19.19 21.61 29.48
N PHE A 3 -19.20 20.44 30.04
CA PHE A 3 -20.37 19.55 30.21
C PHE A 3 -21.39 20.09 31.21
N HIS A 4 -20.92 20.74 32.27
CA HIS A 4 -21.81 21.33 33.29
C HIS A 4 -22.48 22.64 32.84
N LYS A 5 -21.86 23.39 31.92
CA LYS A 5 -22.40 24.67 31.44
C LYS A 5 -23.61 24.49 30.50
N ILE A 6 -23.68 23.38 29.79
CA ILE A 6 -24.76 23.14 28.80
C ILE A 6 -26.03 22.57 29.44
N ARG A 7 -25.95 21.94 30.61
CA ARG A 7 -27.13 21.49 31.35
C ARG A 7 -27.95 22.65 31.94
N ARG A 8 -27.38 23.85 32.02
CA ARG A 8 -28.07 25.02 32.64
C ARG A 8 -28.92 25.85 31.67
N THR A 9 -28.85 25.65 30.37
CA THR A 9 -29.55 26.46 29.36
C THR A 9 -30.81 25.83 28.75
N GLY A 10 -31.31 24.73 29.31
CA GLY A 10 -32.67 24.20 29.09
C GLY A 10 -33.15 23.92 27.66
N GLY A 11 -32.35 24.10 26.65
CA GLY A 11 -32.69 23.82 25.24
C GLY A 11 -32.10 22.49 24.77
N ALA A 12 -32.94 21.62 24.19
CA ALA A 12 -32.43 20.40 23.57
C ALA A 12 -31.49 20.78 22.42
N PRO A 13 -30.20 20.30 22.44
CA PRO A 13 -29.26 20.64 21.38
C PRO A 13 -29.77 20.15 20.04
N SER A 14 -29.62 20.98 18.99
CA SER A 14 -29.98 20.60 17.62
C SER A 14 -29.32 19.27 17.24
N LYS A 15 -29.90 18.51 16.31
CA LYS A 15 -29.33 17.24 15.81
C LYS A 15 -27.85 17.39 15.39
N ARG A 16 -27.47 18.59 14.94
CA ARG A 16 -26.12 18.97 14.52
C ARG A 16 -25.18 19.12 15.71
N LEU A 17 -25.64 19.73 16.81
CA LEU A 17 -24.89 19.83 18.06
C LEU A 17 -24.74 18.46 18.73
N ARG A 18 -25.78 17.62 18.70
CA ARG A 18 -25.70 16.24 19.27
C ARG A 18 -24.64 15.38 18.57
N LYS A 19 -24.54 15.45 17.23
CA LYS A 19 -23.47 14.76 16.51
C LYS A 19 -22.07 15.29 16.90
N ARG A 20 -21.90 16.61 17.00
CA ARG A 20 -20.65 17.22 17.47
C ARG A 20 -20.32 16.82 18.92
N PHE A 21 -21.32 16.75 19.79
CA PHE A 21 -21.15 16.36 21.18
C PHE A 21 -20.76 14.88 21.33
N LEU A 22 -21.36 14.00 20.55
CA LEU A 22 -21.04 12.57 20.60
C LEU A 22 -19.58 12.32 20.22
N ILE A 23 -19.07 13.10 19.27
CA ILE A 23 -17.69 13.00 18.80
C ILE A 23 -16.72 13.57 19.84
N ILE A 24 -17.03 14.72 20.46
CA ILE A 24 -16.24 15.29 21.54
C ILE A 24 -16.18 14.35 22.74
N ALA A 25 -17.30 13.70 23.11
CA ALA A 25 -17.35 12.74 24.20
C ALA A 25 -16.53 11.46 23.89
N GLN A 26 -16.47 11.02 22.64
CA GLN A 26 -15.67 9.88 22.23
C GLN A 26 -14.17 10.18 22.16
N VAL A 27 -13.79 11.40 21.83
CA VAL A 27 -12.39 11.86 21.82
C VAL A 27 -11.83 12.04 23.23
N TYR A 28 -12.65 12.46 24.18
CA TYR A 28 -12.19 12.74 25.55
C TYR A 28 -11.78 11.51 26.35
N TYR A 29 -12.26 10.33 25.97
CA TYR A 29 -12.02 9.08 26.73
C TYR A 29 -10.96 8.16 26.10
N HIS A 30 -10.39 8.50 24.94
CA HIS A 30 -9.52 7.58 24.24
C HIS A 30 -8.40 8.31 23.47
N THR A 31 -7.20 7.77 23.49
CA THR A 31 -6.09 8.19 22.63
C THR A 31 -6.47 8.02 21.15
N VAL A 32 -6.39 9.09 20.37
CA VAL A 32 -6.90 9.20 19.02
C VAL A 32 -5.74 9.14 18.02
N ASP A 33 -5.87 8.29 17.02
CA ASP A 33 -5.06 8.36 15.80
C ASP A 33 -5.82 9.20 14.77
N LEU A 34 -5.15 10.16 14.19
CA LEU A 34 -5.76 11.21 13.38
C LEU A 34 -5.53 11.02 11.89
N PHE A 35 -6.60 11.14 11.09
CA PHE A 35 -6.52 11.25 9.65
C PHE A 35 -7.30 12.47 9.16
N ALA A 36 -6.65 13.34 8.41
CA ALA A 36 -7.32 14.33 7.61
C ALA A 36 -6.95 14.12 6.14
N THR A 37 -7.90 13.82 5.28
CA THR A 37 -7.73 13.89 3.84
C THR A 37 -8.32 15.22 3.37
N VAL A 38 -7.47 16.13 2.94
CA VAL A 38 -7.87 17.30 2.17
C VAL A 38 -7.66 16.94 0.71
N ASN A 39 -8.73 16.78 -0.04
CA ASN A 39 -8.63 16.47 -1.45
C ASN A 39 -8.50 17.79 -2.25
N SER A 40 -7.37 17.97 -2.93
CA SER A 40 -7.11 19.14 -3.77
C SER A 40 -8.05 19.26 -4.97
N ASP A 41 -8.67 18.16 -5.40
CA ASP A 41 -9.44 18.09 -6.63
C ASP A 41 -10.95 18.19 -6.43
N ASN A 42 -11.43 18.17 -5.19
CA ASN A 42 -12.85 18.31 -4.88
C ASN A 42 -13.12 19.56 -4.03
N ILE A 43 -13.66 20.54 -4.67
CA ILE A 43 -14.02 21.88 -4.14
C ILE A 43 -14.94 21.83 -2.90
N PHE A 44 -15.45 20.65 -2.48
CA PHE A 44 -16.56 20.56 -1.55
C PHE A 44 -16.35 19.74 -0.27
N CYS A 45 -15.21 19.09 -0.06
CA CYS A 45 -15.07 18.18 1.07
C CYS A 45 -13.68 18.13 1.71
N GLY A 46 -13.52 18.82 2.84
CA GLY A 46 -12.49 18.46 3.81
C GLY A 46 -12.98 17.29 4.66
N ARG A 47 -12.25 16.17 4.70
CA ARG A 47 -12.58 15.03 5.56
C ARG A 47 -11.56 14.91 6.67
N LEU A 48 -12.02 14.99 7.90
CA LEU A 48 -11.23 14.69 9.06
C LEU A 48 -11.62 13.30 9.57
N TRP A 49 -10.65 12.39 9.62
CA TRP A 49 -10.83 11.03 10.11
C TRP A 49 -10.24 10.90 11.50
N ILE A 50 -11.04 10.52 12.47
CA ILE A 50 -10.58 10.23 13.81
C ILE A 50 -10.75 8.75 14.07
N ILE A 51 -9.63 8.03 14.28
CA ILE A 51 -9.65 6.61 14.62
C ILE A 51 -9.64 6.45 16.13
N HIS A 52 -10.58 5.70 16.61
CA HIS A 52 -10.67 5.34 18.01
C HIS A 52 -9.82 4.12 18.33
N LYS A 53 -8.85 4.26 19.25
CA LYS A 53 -7.83 3.24 19.54
C LYS A 53 -8.36 1.87 20.00
N LYS A 54 -9.57 1.80 20.58
CA LYS A 54 -10.18 0.56 21.12
C LYS A 54 -11.19 -0.14 20.23
N LYS A 55 -11.78 0.52 19.23
CA LYS A 55 -12.90 -0.05 18.47
C LYS A 55 -12.75 0.00 16.96
N GLY A 56 -11.64 0.54 16.41
CA GLY A 56 -11.45 0.68 14.98
C GLY A 56 -12.56 1.46 14.26
N ILE A 57 -13.27 2.34 14.99
CA ILE A 57 -14.40 3.10 14.47
C ILE A 57 -13.87 4.37 13.83
N PHE A 58 -14.15 4.55 12.56
CA PHE A 58 -13.86 5.75 11.81
C PHE A 58 -15.02 6.73 11.90
N HIS A 59 -14.75 7.97 12.26
CA HIS A 59 -15.71 9.07 12.15
C HIS A 59 -15.29 10.04 11.06
N ASN A 60 -16.17 10.23 10.10
CA ASN A 60 -15.97 11.15 9.00
C ASN A 60 -16.49 12.53 9.39
N PHE A 61 -15.62 13.55 9.33
CA PHE A 61 -15.98 14.92 9.57
C PHE A 61 -16.19 15.68 8.27
N TYR A 62 -17.28 16.39 8.24
CA TYR A 62 -17.76 17.15 7.14
C TYR A 62 -17.82 18.63 7.46
N THR A 63 -17.24 19.47 6.64
CA THR A 63 -17.59 20.89 6.59
C THR A 63 -18.29 21.17 5.26
N LYS A 64 -19.52 21.69 5.33
CA LYS A 64 -20.23 22.19 4.17
C LYS A 64 -19.71 23.57 3.80
N GLN A 65 -19.77 23.88 2.51
CA GLN A 65 -19.61 25.23 1.97
C GLN A 65 -20.40 26.25 2.80
N GLY A 66 -19.73 27.30 3.25
CA GLY A 66 -20.34 28.34 4.09
C GLY A 66 -20.03 28.27 5.59
N GLU A 67 -19.29 27.29 6.09
CA GLU A 67 -18.76 27.31 7.46
C GLU A 67 -17.47 28.14 7.51
N LYS A 68 -17.29 28.94 8.59
CA LYS A 68 -16.05 29.67 8.86
C LYS A 68 -14.87 28.68 8.90
N GLY A 69 -13.83 28.93 8.13
CA GLY A 69 -12.64 28.10 8.08
C GLY A 69 -12.33 27.53 6.70
N LEU A 70 -13.08 27.93 5.68
CA LEU A 70 -12.72 27.68 4.28
C LEU A 70 -11.87 28.84 3.76
N ASP A 71 -10.87 28.52 2.94
CA ASP A 71 -10.13 29.55 2.20
C ASP A 71 -11.03 30.21 1.12
N ALA A 72 -10.48 31.19 0.38
CA ALA A 72 -11.20 31.87 -0.66
C ALA A 72 -11.73 30.96 -1.78
N GLU A 73 -11.22 29.76 -1.89
CA GLU A 73 -11.60 28.74 -2.88
C GLU A 73 -12.57 27.70 -2.32
N GLY A 74 -13.02 27.86 -1.06
CA GLY A 74 -13.93 26.93 -0.40
C GLY A 74 -13.27 25.68 0.18
N LYS A 75 -11.94 25.66 0.27
CA LYS A 75 -11.16 24.58 0.86
C LYS A 75 -10.94 24.81 2.34
N LEU A 76 -10.90 23.73 3.11
CA LEU A 76 -10.53 23.79 4.52
C LEU A 76 -9.04 24.12 4.64
N SER A 77 -8.69 25.24 5.29
CA SER A 77 -7.29 25.56 5.52
C SER A 77 -6.66 24.60 6.52
N TYR A 78 -5.39 24.27 6.34
CA TYR A 78 -4.64 23.41 7.27
C TYR A 78 -4.65 23.97 8.70
N THR A 79 -4.60 25.30 8.83
CA THR A 79 -4.68 26.00 10.11
C THR A 79 -6.02 25.75 10.82
N GLU A 80 -7.13 25.73 10.08
CA GLU A 80 -8.44 25.45 10.66
C GLU A 80 -8.56 23.99 11.09
N VAL A 81 -8.00 23.06 10.32
CA VAL A 81 -7.89 21.64 10.71
C VAL A 81 -7.09 21.55 12.01
N ALA A 82 -5.92 22.17 12.08
CA ALA A 82 -5.09 22.16 13.27
C ALA A 82 -5.82 22.73 14.50
N ASN A 83 -6.45 23.90 14.34
CA ASN A 83 -7.21 24.55 15.42
C ASN A 83 -8.38 23.69 15.87
N TYR A 84 -9.04 23.00 14.94
CA TYR A 84 -10.12 22.09 15.27
C TYR A 84 -9.61 20.90 16.10
N LEU A 85 -8.49 20.30 15.72
CA LEU A 85 -7.88 19.17 16.43
C LEU A 85 -7.42 19.56 17.82
N ARG A 86 -6.79 20.74 17.95
CA ARG A 86 -6.40 21.30 19.25
C ARG A 86 -7.62 21.54 20.17
N LYS A 87 -8.75 22.00 19.60
CA LYS A 87 -10.02 22.10 20.35
C LYS A 87 -10.59 20.76 20.82
N LEU A 88 -10.23 19.68 20.15
CA LEU A 88 -10.58 18.32 20.56
C LEU A 88 -9.59 17.73 21.58
N GLY A 89 -8.59 18.49 22.03
CA GLY A 89 -7.56 18.03 22.95
C GLY A 89 -6.44 17.19 22.30
N VAL A 90 -6.33 17.23 20.97
CA VAL A 90 -5.25 16.56 20.25
C VAL A 90 -4.09 17.55 20.09
N GLU A 91 -2.98 17.28 20.75
CA GLU A 91 -1.78 18.10 20.62
C GLU A 91 -1.06 17.78 19.33
N ILE A 92 -1.19 18.67 18.36
CA ILE A 92 -0.51 18.57 17.06
C ILE A 92 0.37 19.78 16.81
N GLU A 93 1.41 19.55 16.03
CA GLU A 93 2.28 20.54 15.45
C GLU A 93 2.11 20.53 13.94
N MET A 94 2.11 21.72 13.34
CA MET A 94 2.04 21.87 11.88
C MET A 94 3.46 22.00 11.33
N GLY A 95 3.68 21.37 10.16
CA GLY A 95 4.95 21.49 9.47
C GLY A 95 4.76 21.69 7.98
N ILE A 96 5.81 22.20 7.33
CA ILE A 96 5.91 22.33 5.88
C ILE A 96 7.15 21.59 5.38
N THR A 97 7.04 20.98 4.22
CA THR A 97 8.13 20.30 3.51
C THR A 97 7.95 20.43 2.01
N THR A 98 8.85 19.86 1.24
CA THR A 98 8.73 19.76 -0.21
C THR A 98 8.85 18.30 -0.64
N PRO A 99 8.12 17.89 -1.71
CA PRO A 99 8.23 16.54 -2.21
C PRO A 99 9.62 16.27 -2.81
N PHE A 100 9.96 15.00 -2.94
CA PHE A 100 11.16 14.57 -3.64
C PHE A 100 11.12 15.08 -5.10
N GLY A 101 12.27 15.53 -5.61
CA GLY A 101 12.36 16.17 -6.92
C GLY A 101 12.17 17.69 -6.90
N ALA A 102 11.59 18.27 -5.85
CA ALA A 102 11.55 19.71 -5.62
C ALA A 102 12.76 20.20 -4.83
N LEU A 103 13.04 21.50 -4.88
CA LEU A 103 14.06 22.13 -4.03
C LEU A 103 13.78 21.82 -2.55
N PRO A 104 14.80 21.58 -1.72
CA PRO A 104 14.63 21.48 -0.28
C PRO A 104 13.96 22.72 0.30
N VAL A 105 13.18 22.55 1.36
CA VAL A 105 12.38 23.64 1.97
C VAL A 105 13.26 24.81 2.44
N ASP A 106 14.49 24.54 2.89
CA ASP A 106 15.50 25.52 3.31
C ASP A 106 16.13 26.32 2.16
N LYS A 107 15.79 25.98 0.91
CA LYS A 107 16.29 26.67 -0.32
C LYS A 107 15.17 27.33 -1.12
N LEU A 108 13.96 27.33 -0.61
CA LEU A 108 12.83 27.97 -1.29
C LEU A 108 12.86 29.48 -1.14
N ILE A 109 12.57 30.18 -2.24
CA ILE A 109 12.36 31.64 -2.24
C ILE A 109 10.92 31.98 -1.83
N ASN A 110 9.98 31.07 -2.10
CA ASN A 110 8.58 31.20 -1.70
C ASN A 110 8.02 29.84 -1.29
N TYR A 111 6.93 29.87 -0.53
CA TYR A 111 6.32 28.65 0.04
C TYR A 111 5.20 28.03 -0.81
N ASN A 112 4.96 28.52 -2.03
CA ASN A 112 3.86 28.03 -2.88
C ASN A 112 4.04 26.57 -3.32
N SER A 113 5.27 26.06 -3.28
CA SER A 113 5.58 24.66 -3.64
C SER A 113 5.72 23.76 -2.43
N THR A 114 5.29 24.20 -1.24
CA THR A 114 5.36 23.39 -0.03
C THR A 114 4.14 22.52 0.16
N SER A 115 4.35 21.38 0.82
CA SER A 115 3.28 20.51 1.29
C SER A 115 3.19 20.60 2.81
N TRP A 116 1.97 20.76 3.29
CA TRP A 116 1.68 20.79 4.72
C TRP A 116 1.54 19.38 5.27
N PHE A 117 1.95 19.19 6.53
CA PHE A 117 1.73 17.98 7.28
C PHE A 117 1.48 18.29 8.76
N PHE A 118 0.99 17.30 9.48
CA PHE A 118 0.84 17.36 10.92
C PHE A 118 1.74 16.32 11.59
N ARG A 119 2.30 16.67 12.74
CA ARG A 119 2.98 15.75 13.66
C ARG A 119 2.19 15.69 14.96
N LEU A 120 1.89 14.52 15.48
CA LEU A 120 1.36 14.38 16.81
C LEU A 120 2.47 14.70 17.79
N LYS A 121 2.27 15.74 18.64
CA LYS A 121 3.30 16.31 19.50
C LYS A 121 3.92 15.26 20.42
N GLY A 122 5.25 15.27 20.49
CA GLY A 122 6.00 14.31 21.30
C GLY A 122 6.04 12.88 20.77
N THR A 123 5.69 12.67 19.49
CA THR A 123 5.72 11.35 18.84
C THR A 123 6.32 11.44 17.43
N ASP A 124 6.64 10.27 16.85
CA ASP A 124 7.03 10.13 15.45
C ASP A 124 5.82 9.79 14.52
N VAL A 125 4.63 10.18 14.91
CA VAL A 125 3.43 10.00 14.11
C VAL A 125 3.21 11.23 13.25
N TYR A 126 3.34 11.05 11.95
CA TYR A 126 3.18 12.08 10.93
C TYR A 126 1.93 11.82 10.12
N TYR A 127 1.30 12.88 9.67
CA TYR A 127 0.13 12.81 8.82
C TYR A 127 0.25 13.77 7.64
N PHE A 128 0.15 13.24 6.42
CA PHE A 128 0.22 13.97 5.16
C PHE A 128 -1.15 13.97 4.48
N PRO A 129 -1.88 15.10 4.51
CA PRO A 129 -3.18 15.21 3.84
C PRO A 129 -3.08 15.00 2.33
N GLY A 130 -4.13 14.48 1.72
CA GLY A 130 -4.24 14.35 0.27
C GLY A 130 -3.47 13.18 -0.34
N THR A 131 -2.89 12.29 0.47
CA THR A 131 -2.24 11.07 -0.02
C THR A 131 -3.21 9.90 -0.03
N TYR A 132 -2.83 8.82 -0.72
CA TYR A 132 -3.61 7.58 -0.89
C TYR A 132 -4.16 7.03 0.44
N PRO A 133 -5.18 6.12 0.39
CA PRO A 133 -5.70 5.48 1.59
C PRO A 133 -4.58 4.77 2.34
N LYS A 134 -4.17 5.36 3.45
CA LYS A 134 -3.07 4.92 4.30
C LYS A 134 -3.47 4.93 5.76
N VAL A 135 -2.70 4.21 6.56
CA VAL A 135 -2.71 4.39 8.01
C VAL A 135 -1.99 5.70 8.35
N ALA A 136 -2.45 6.43 9.37
CA ALA A 136 -1.94 7.78 9.70
C ALA A 136 -0.43 7.88 9.87
N SER A 137 0.19 6.85 10.41
CA SER A 137 1.64 6.82 10.67
C SER A 137 2.50 6.53 9.45
N GLU A 138 1.90 6.22 8.31
CA GLU A 138 2.65 5.91 7.09
C GLU A 138 3.02 7.19 6.36
N ILE A 139 4.30 7.49 6.32
CA ILE A 139 4.84 8.67 5.67
C ILE A 139 4.97 8.39 4.17
N PRO A 140 4.34 9.21 3.29
CA PRO A 140 4.47 9.02 1.85
C PRO A 140 5.92 9.06 1.39
N TYR A 141 6.32 8.15 0.49
CA TYR A 141 7.70 8.05 0.02
C TYR A 141 8.27 9.37 -0.51
N ILE A 142 7.42 10.22 -1.10
CA ILE A 142 7.85 11.50 -1.68
C ILE A 142 8.34 12.51 -0.62
N TYR A 143 7.99 12.34 0.66
CA TYR A 143 8.40 13.21 1.74
C TYR A 143 9.47 12.59 2.64
N GLN A 144 9.69 11.29 2.58
CA GLN A 144 10.69 10.61 3.41
C GLN A 144 12.10 11.13 3.15
N GLY A 145 12.86 11.40 4.23
CA GLY A 145 14.21 11.96 4.17
C GLY A 145 14.27 13.45 3.79
N ARG A 146 13.11 14.12 3.63
CA ARG A 146 13.06 15.54 3.30
C ARG A 146 13.23 16.40 4.56
N LYS A 147 13.90 17.53 4.40
CA LYS A 147 13.90 18.58 5.43
C LYS A 147 12.52 19.19 5.54
N ALA A 148 12.13 19.54 6.76
CA ALA A 148 10.86 20.17 7.06
C ALA A 148 11.04 21.24 8.14
N TYR A 149 10.18 22.25 8.13
CA TYR A 149 10.08 23.25 9.19
C TYR A 149 8.78 23.03 9.96
N MET A 150 8.88 22.96 11.28
CA MET A 150 7.75 22.95 12.18
C MET A 150 7.31 24.39 12.48
N GLN A 151 6.05 24.72 12.15
CA GLN A 151 5.55 26.08 12.27
C GLN A 151 5.45 26.56 13.74
N ASP A 152 5.08 25.65 14.64
CA ASP A 152 4.83 26.02 16.04
C ASP A 152 6.13 26.16 16.85
N SER A 153 7.16 25.40 16.54
CA SER A 153 8.45 25.37 17.27
C SER A 153 9.59 26.02 16.52
N GLU A 154 9.39 26.42 15.26
CA GLU A 154 10.42 26.91 14.34
C GLU A 154 11.58 25.90 14.16
N GLU A 155 11.37 24.66 14.57
CA GLU A 155 12.36 23.59 14.51
C GLU A 155 12.51 23.09 13.05
N GLN A 156 13.75 22.90 12.63
CA GLN A 156 14.06 22.17 11.41
C GLN A 156 14.25 20.69 11.72
N ILE A 157 13.46 19.83 11.08
CA ILE A 157 13.54 18.39 11.23
C ILE A 157 13.86 17.71 9.90
N THR A 158 14.24 16.45 9.96
CA THR A 158 14.26 15.55 8.79
C THR A 158 13.15 14.53 8.97
N ILE A 159 12.28 14.43 7.96
CA ILE A 159 11.16 13.47 7.95
C ILE A 159 11.75 12.04 7.92
N PRO A 160 11.30 11.13 8.80
CA PRO A 160 11.81 9.77 8.87
C PRO A 160 11.71 9.01 7.54
N VAL A 161 12.63 8.07 7.33
CA VAL A 161 12.65 7.16 6.17
C VAL A 161 12.28 5.77 6.65
N SER A 162 11.34 5.12 5.96
CA SER A 162 10.99 3.72 6.23
C SER A 162 12.11 2.78 5.83
N GLN A 163 12.30 1.71 6.60
CA GLN A 163 13.24 0.65 6.30
C GLN A 163 12.66 -0.32 5.27
N ALA A 164 13.50 -1.16 4.67
CA ALA A 164 13.05 -2.17 3.70
C ALA A 164 12.00 -3.12 4.31
N GLU A 165 12.18 -3.50 5.58
CA GLU A 165 11.27 -4.38 6.30
C GLU A 165 9.88 -3.80 6.56
N ASP A 166 9.73 -2.47 6.55
CA ASP A 166 8.43 -1.81 6.67
C ASP A 166 7.61 -1.92 5.36
N ASN A 167 8.30 -2.08 4.23
CA ASN A 167 7.75 -2.07 2.89
C ASN A 167 7.85 -3.45 2.24
N LYS A 168 6.94 -4.35 2.59
CA LYS A 168 6.96 -5.73 2.12
C LYS A 168 5.86 -6.05 1.14
N SER A 169 6.19 -6.97 0.22
CA SER A 169 5.26 -7.78 -0.55
C SER A 169 5.51 -9.25 -0.21
N VAL A 170 4.49 -9.94 0.29
CA VAL A 170 4.57 -11.38 0.60
C VAL A 170 3.56 -12.12 -0.26
N ASN A 171 4.04 -13.07 -1.05
CA ASN A 171 3.24 -13.94 -1.90
C ASN A 171 3.22 -15.35 -1.33
N ASP A 172 2.10 -15.78 -0.76
CA ASP A 172 1.85 -17.14 -0.34
C ASP A 172 1.16 -17.89 -1.47
N MET A 173 1.79 -18.94 -2.00
CA MET A 173 1.34 -19.63 -3.20
C MET A 173 1.25 -21.13 -2.98
N VAL A 174 0.15 -21.73 -3.46
CA VAL A 174 0.02 -23.18 -3.66
C VAL A 174 -0.07 -23.42 -5.16
N VAL A 175 0.87 -24.22 -5.69
CA VAL A 175 1.03 -24.47 -7.14
C VAL A 175 0.83 -25.95 -7.43
N LYS A 176 -0.31 -26.33 -7.98
CA LYS A 176 -0.63 -27.72 -8.33
C LYS A 176 -0.39 -27.97 -9.81
N LEU A 177 0.21 -29.13 -10.13
CA LEU A 177 0.37 -29.57 -11.51
C LEU A 177 -0.91 -30.27 -11.98
N ASP A 178 -1.48 -29.79 -13.09
CA ASP A 178 -2.56 -30.43 -13.82
C ASP A 178 -2.13 -30.65 -15.29
N GLY A 179 -1.54 -31.82 -15.55
CA GLY A 179 -0.91 -32.09 -16.84
C GLY A 179 0.25 -31.16 -17.14
N THR A 180 0.13 -30.30 -18.16
CA THR A 180 1.11 -29.27 -18.51
C THR A 180 0.71 -27.89 -18.00
N LYS A 181 -0.42 -27.79 -17.30
CA LYS A 181 -0.90 -26.54 -16.70
C LYS A 181 -0.59 -26.50 -15.20
N LEU A 182 -0.64 -25.30 -14.67
CA LEU A 182 -0.53 -25.05 -13.24
C LEU A 182 -1.83 -24.43 -12.73
N ASP A 183 -2.41 -25.03 -11.70
CA ASP A 183 -3.48 -24.46 -10.91
C ASP A 183 -2.83 -23.76 -9.71
N ILE A 184 -2.95 -22.44 -9.65
CA ILE A 184 -2.23 -21.59 -8.72
C ILE A 184 -3.24 -20.86 -7.84
N SER A 185 -3.13 -21.07 -6.52
CA SER A 185 -3.78 -20.23 -5.51
C SER A 185 -2.74 -19.28 -4.93
N ARG A 186 -2.95 -17.96 -5.07
CA ARG A 186 -2.03 -16.94 -4.61
C ARG A 186 -2.72 -15.94 -3.70
N LYS A 187 -2.14 -15.73 -2.51
CA LYS A 187 -2.50 -14.67 -1.59
C LYS A 187 -1.34 -13.70 -1.49
N VAL A 188 -1.62 -12.42 -1.68
CA VAL A 188 -0.60 -11.37 -1.66
C VAL A 188 -0.88 -10.39 -0.53
N THR A 189 0.14 -10.13 0.27
CA THR A 189 0.09 -9.19 1.39
C THR A 189 1.11 -8.08 1.17
N TYR A 190 0.64 -6.83 1.16
CA TYR A 190 1.50 -5.65 1.08
C TYR A 190 1.48 -4.86 2.38
N SER A 191 2.64 -4.39 2.82
CA SER A 191 2.79 -3.49 3.96
C SER A 191 3.50 -2.19 3.55
N GLY A 192 3.41 -1.16 4.40
CA GLY A 192 4.05 0.13 4.19
C GLY A 192 3.70 0.78 2.85
N GLU A 193 4.68 1.37 2.21
CA GLU A 193 4.51 2.04 0.91
C GLU A 193 4.23 1.08 -0.26
N GLN A 194 4.56 -0.22 -0.12
CA GLN A 194 4.20 -1.25 -1.10
C GLN A 194 2.68 -1.40 -1.26
N LYS A 195 1.89 -1.05 -0.24
CA LYS A 195 0.41 -1.10 -0.32
C LYS A 195 -0.14 -0.28 -1.47
N MET A 196 0.40 0.91 -1.70
CA MET A 196 -0.07 1.77 -2.78
C MET A 196 0.07 1.09 -4.14
N TYR A 197 1.17 0.36 -4.34
CA TYR A 197 1.37 -0.43 -5.55
C TYR A 197 0.32 -1.56 -5.63
N GLY A 198 0.19 -2.39 -4.59
CA GLY A 198 -0.78 -3.48 -4.56
C GLY A 198 -2.23 -3.00 -4.74
N GLN A 199 -2.61 -1.91 -4.07
CA GLN A 199 -3.93 -1.29 -4.22
C GLN A 199 -4.17 -0.85 -5.67
N SER A 200 -3.17 -0.31 -6.36
CA SER A 200 -3.32 0.14 -7.76
C SER A 200 -3.45 -1.01 -8.75
N LEU A 201 -2.88 -2.18 -8.46
CA LEU A 201 -2.93 -3.35 -9.37
C LEU A 201 -4.33 -3.93 -9.51
N VAL A 202 -5.08 -4.01 -8.41
CA VAL A 202 -6.41 -4.65 -8.36
C VAL A 202 -7.54 -3.68 -8.09
N SER A 203 -7.28 -2.38 -8.21
CA SER A 203 -8.30 -1.34 -8.11
C SER A 203 -8.90 -1.00 -9.47
N PRO A 204 -10.10 -0.43 -9.48
CA PRO A 204 -10.63 0.21 -10.66
C PRO A 204 -9.67 1.28 -11.21
N ASP A 205 -9.72 1.52 -12.51
CA ASP A 205 -8.90 2.51 -13.18
C ASP A 205 -8.95 3.88 -12.47
N ASN A 206 -7.80 4.35 -12.00
CA ASN A 206 -7.64 5.61 -11.29
C ASN A 206 -7.97 6.86 -12.14
N THR A 207 -8.13 6.73 -13.44
CA THR A 207 -8.49 7.86 -14.31
C THR A 207 -9.91 8.36 -14.06
N LEU A 208 -10.77 7.52 -13.47
CA LEU A 208 -12.18 7.83 -13.19
C LEU A 208 -12.46 8.19 -11.73
N PHE A 209 -11.54 7.91 -10.81
CA PHE A 209 -11.73 8.18 -9.39
C PHE A 209 -10.54 8.87 -8.76
N GLY A 210 -10.80 9.99 -8.10
CA GLY A 210 -9.84 10.56 -7.15
C GLY A 210 -9.62 9.63 -5.95
N SER A 211 -8.54 9.84 -5.22
CA SER A 211 -8.16 9.01 -4.06
C SER A 211 -9.27 8.85 -3.00
N SER A 212 -10.11 9.86 -2.82
CA SER A 212 -11.26 9.80 -1.90
C SER A 212 -12.40 8.91 -2.39
N GLN A 213 -12.58 8.83 -3.71
CA GLN A 213 -13.60 7.99 -4.32
C GLN A 213 -13.17 6.52 -4.29
N LEU A 214 -11.88 6.27 -4.51
CA LEU A 214 -11.28 4.95 -4.35
C LEU A 214 -11.43 4.45 -2.89
N GLU A 215 -11.20 5.32 -1.90
CA GLU A 215 -11.44 4.98 -0.50
C GLU A 215 -12.92 4.65 -0.24
N ALA A 216 -13.86 5.43 -0.78
CA ALA A 216 -15.28 5.16 -0.67
C ALA A 216 -15.66 3.82 -1.32
N TYR A 217 -15.05 3.50 -2.48
CA TYR A 217 -15.22 2.22 -3.16
C TYR A 217 -14.76 1.04 -2.29
N TRP A 218 -13.55 1.10 -1.72
CA TRP A 218 -13.03 0.04 -0.85
C TRP A 218 -13.87 -0.15 0.41
N ARG A 219 -14.37 0.94 0.99
CA ARG A 219 -15.28 0.89 2.14
C ARG A 219 -16.60 0.21 1.81
N TYR A 220 -17.18 0.59 0.68
CA TYR A 220 -18.41 0.00 0.20
C TYR A 220 -18.29 -1.51 -0.04
N LEU A 221 -17.19 -1.96 -0.63
CA LEU A 221 -16.97 -3.38 -0.90
C LEU A 221 -16.74 -4.21 0.36
N LYS A 222 -16.04 -3.66 1.35
CA LYS A 222 -15.50 -4.48 2.44
C LYS A 222 -16.15 -4.25 3.80
N TYR A 223 -16.62 -3.06 4.09
CA TYR A 223 -17.03 -2.69 5.46
C TYR A 223 -18.53 -2.48 5.61
N ASP A 224 -19.32 -2.69 4.56
CA ASP A 224 -20.79 -2.47 4.56
C ASP A 224 -21.15 -1.16 5.28
N ASP A 225 -20.37 -0.12 5.01
CA ASP A 225 -20.54 1.17 5.66
C ASP A 225 -21.88 1.72 5.19
N LYS A 226 -22.85 1.81 6.11
CA LYS A 226 -24.26 2.10 5.83
C LYS A 226 -24.46 3.39 5.05
N ASP A 227 -23.47 4.28 5.08
CA ASP A 227 -23.46 5.51 4.28
C ASP A 227 -22.04 5.96 3.92
N PRO A 228 -21.31 5.22 3.04
CA PRO A 228 -20.00 5.66 2.56
C PRO A 228 -20.08 6.95 1.73
N TYR A 229 -21.31 7.37 1.40
CA TYR A 229 -21.62 8.53 0.58
C TYR A 229 -22.16 9.72 1.38
N SER A 230 -22.18 9.66 2.71
CA SER A 230 -22.77 10.74 3.55
C SER A 230 -22.17 12.12 3.28
N CYS A 231 -21.07 12.12 2.57
CA CYS A 231 -20.32 13.30 2.17
C CYS A 231 -20.69 13.89 0.81
N TYR A 232 -21.37 13.18 0.00
CA TYR A 232 -21.73 13.61 -1.32
C TYR A 232 -23.18 14.13 -1.35
N THR A 233 -23.49 14.98 -2.30
CA THR A 233 -24.89 15.31 -2.60
C THR A 233 -25.64 14.06 -3.05
N LYS A 234 -26.96 14.09 -3.02
CA LYS A 234 -27.76 12.95 -3.51
C LYS A 234 -27.44 12.56 -4.95
N LYS A 235 -27.13 13.58 -5.81
CA LYS A 235 -26.75 13.36 -7.22
C LYS A 235 -25.40 12.65 -7.32
N GLU A 236 -24.39 13.20 -6.67
CA GLU A 236 -23.04 12.62 -6.64
C GLU A 236 -23.03 11.20 -6.07
N SER A 237 -23.81 10.98 -4.99
CA SER A 237 -23.97 9.64 -4.41
C SER A 237 -24.59 8.63 -5.38
N ALA A 238 -25.56 9.06 -6.18
CA ALA A 238 -26.19 8.20 -7.20
C ALA A 238 -25.22 7.89 -8.34
N GLU A 239 -24.46 8.88 -8.80
CA GLU A 239 -23.43 8.72 -9.83
C GLU A 239 -22.32 7.76 -9.38
N LEU A 240 -21.82 7.93 -8.15
CA LEU A 240 -20.81 7.02 -7.58
C LEU A 240 -21.33 5.60 -7.41
N LYS A 241 -22.56 5.43 -6.93
CA LYS A 241 -23.19 4.10 -6.83
C LYS A 241 -23.32 3.44 -8.20
N GLY A 242 -23.71 4.21 -9.22
CA GLY A 242 -23.77 3.75 -10.61
C GLY A 242 -22.41 3.25 -11.09
N ALA A 243 -21.36 4.06 -10.92
CA ALA A 243 -20.00 3.71 -11.27
C ALA A 243 -19.50 2.47 -10.51
N PHE A 244 -19.71 2.38 -9.19
CA PHE A 244 -19.31 1.21 -8.41
C PHE A 244 -20.04 -0.07 -8.83
N ASN A 245 -21.31 0.02 -9.20
CA ASN A 245 -22.05 -1.13 -9.71
C ASN A 245 -21.51 -1.59 -11.09
N GLU A 246 -21.07 -0.67 -11.93
CA GLU A 246 -20.44 -1.00 -13.21
C GLU A 246 -19.09 -1.69 -12.99
N TYR A 247 -18.26 -1.18 -12.08
CA TYR A 247 -17.01 -1.86 -11.69
C TYR A 247 -17.23 -3.26 -11.14
N ARG A 248 -18.30 -3.47 -10.35
CA ARG A 248 -18.62 -4.81 -9.84
C ARG A 248 -18.88 -5.82 -10.93
N LYS A 249 -19.49 -5.43 -12.05
CA LYS A 249 -19.71 -6.33 -13.17
C LYS A 249 -18.40 -6.81 -13.79
N ASN A 250 -17.39 -5.96 -13.78
CA ASN A 250 -16.08 -6.19 -14.38
C ASN A 250 -14.98 -6.38 -13.31
N ALA A 251 -15.35 -6.75 -12.10
CA ALA A 251 -14.42 -6.83 -10.96
C ALA A 251 -13.28 -7.86 -11.15
N ILE A 252 -13.42 -8.79 -12.08
CA ILE A 252 -12.39 -9.77 -12.45
C ILE A 252 -11.26 -9.16 -13.30
N ASP A 253 -11.53 -8.10 -14.06
CA ASP A 253 -10.59 -7.60 -15.07
C ASP A 253 -9.29 -7.04 -14.49
N PRO A 254 -9.28 -6.27 -13.37
CA PRO A 254 -8.04 -5.88 -12.70
C PRO A 254 -7.19 -7.07 -12.26
N PHE A 255 -7.81 -8.15 -11.78
CA PHE A 255 -7.09 -9.36 -11.37
C PHE A 255 -6.50 -10.11 -12.57
N LYS A 256 -7.23 -10.19 -13.70
CA LYS A 256 -6.66 -10.74 -14.94
C LYS A 256 -5.46 -9.94 -15.41
N ALA A 257 -5.58 -8.61 -15.45
CA ALA A 257 -4.49 -7.72 -15.84
C ALA A 257 -3.27 -7.84 -14.91
N GLU A 258 -3.50 -7.98 -13.61
CA GLU A 258 -2.46 -8.22 -12.62
C GLU A 258 -1.72 -9.54 -12.87
N ILE A 259 -2.46 -10.66 -13.07
CA ILE A 259 -1.87 -11.97 -13.36
C ILE A 259 -1.07 -11.92 -14.66
N SER A 260 -1.63 -11.31 -15.72
CA SER A 260 -0.97 -11.20 -17.02
C SER A 260 0.34 -10.41 -16.92
N SER A 261 0.33 -9.30 -16.19
CA SER A 261 1.52 -8.49 -15.93
C SER A 261 2.55 -9.22 -15.06
N TYR A 262 2.08 -9.99 -14.08
CA TYR A 262 2.95 -10.73 -13.17
C TYR A 262 3.71 -11.86 -13.88
N HIS A 263 3.04 -12.63 -14.74
CA HIS A 263 3.61 -13.80 -15.41
C HIS A 263 4.09 -13.54 -16.84
N ASP A 264 3.95 -12.32 -17.36
CA ASP A 264 4.19 -11.98 -18.77
C ASP A 264 3.41 -12.91 -19.72
N GLY A 265 2.14 -13.15 -19.39
CA GLY A 265 1.26 -14.04 -20.14
C GLY A 265 -0.13 -14.16 -19.53
N ASP A 266 -1.13 -14.36 -20.36
CA ASP A 266 -2.52 -14.41 -19.92
C ASP A 266 -2.87 -15.70 -19.18
N PRO A 267 -3.68 -15.64 -18.12
CA PRO A 267 -4.22 -16.84 -17.48
C PRO A 267 -5.21 -17.55 -18.40
N VAL A 268 -5.17 -18.88 -18.40
CA VAL A 268 -6.17 -19.71 -19.12
C VAL A 268 -7.55 -19.54 -18.50
N GLN A 269 -7.59 -19.41 -17.18
CA GLN A 269 -8.80 -19.23 -16.39
C GLN A 269 -8.46 -18.47 -15.11
N VAL A 270 -9.38 -17.62 -14.65
CA VAL A 270 -9.35 -17.04 -13.30
C VAL A 270 -10.57 -17.58 -12.54
N GLY A 271 -10.32 -18.12 -11.35
CA GLY A 271 -11.33 -18.69 -10.44
C GLY A 271 -11.73 -17.71 -9.34
N GLY A 272 -11.41 -18.05 -8.08
CA GLY A 272 -11.63 -17.19 -6.92
C GLY A 272 -10.76 -15.93 -6.95
N TYR A 273 -11.31 -14.79 -6.56
CA TYR A 273 -10.56 -13.55 -6.42
C TYR A 273 -11.24 -12.60 -5.44
N GLY A 274 -10.46 -11.76 -4.81
CA GLY A 274 -11.02 -10.73 -3.93
C GLY A 274 -9.99 -10.01 -3.09
N VAL A 275 -10.38 -8.85 -2.57
CA VAL A 275 -9.61 -8.10 -1.59
C VAL A 275 -10.00 -8.53 -0.19
N ASP A 276 -9.07 -9.06 0.59
CA ASP A 276 -9.29 -9.54 1.95
C ASP A 276 -9.15 -8.43 2.99
N CYS A 277 -8.22 -7.52 2.77
CA CYS A 277 -7.98 -6.37 3.64
C CYS A 277 -7.56 -5.16 2.81
N VAL A 278 -8.14 -3.99 3.09
CA VAL A 278 -7.85 -2.76 2.35
C VAL A 278 -6.61 -2.01 2.86
N GLY A 279 -6.16 -2.31 4.08
CA GLY A 279 -4.95 -1.71 4.65
C GLY A 279 -5.07 -0.25 5.10
N ILE A 280 -6.28 0.22 5.38
CA ILE A 280 -6.55 1.62 5.80
C ILE A 280 -6.82 1.76 7.30
N ARG A 281 -6.82 0.66 8.05
CA ARG A 281 -7.02 0.64 9.49
C ARG A 281 -5.74 0.28 10.21
N ARG A 282 -5.51 0.85 11.39
CA ARG A 282 -4.33 0.55 12.18
C ARG A 282 -4.27 -0.90 12.68
N ASP A 283 -5.41 -1.49 13.01
CA ASP A 283 -5.55 -2.88 13.44
C ASP A 283 -5.47 -3.89 12.27
N SER A 284 -5.56 -3.40 11.04
CA SER A 284 -5.49 -4.16 9.80
C SER A 284 -4.79 -3.33 8.74
N SER A 285 -3.51 -3.02 8.99
CA SER A 285 -2.72 -2.06 8.21
C SER A 285 -2.23 -2.59 6.86
N ASN A 286 -2.26 -3.90 6.64
CA ASN A 286 -1.79 -4.50 5.39
C ASN A 286 -2.90 -4.49 4.33
N PHE A 287 -2.51 -4.28 3.07
CA PHE A 287 -3.38 -4.57 1.94
C PHE A 287 -3.23 -6.03 1.57
N VAL A 288 -4.34 -6.77 1.48
CA VAL A 288 -4.33 -8.22 1.21
C VAL A 288 -5.36 -8.54 0.15
N TYR A 289 -4.96 -9.29 -0.86
CA TYR A 289 -5.87 -9.90 -1.83
C TYR A 289 -5.50 -11.34 -2.10
N HIS A 290 -6.45 -12.10 -2.64
CA HIS A 290 -6.24 -13.45 -3.13
C HIS A 290 -6.74 -13.61 -4.56
N VAL A 291 -6.15 -14.55 -5.28
CA VAL A 291 -6.56 -14.92 -6.62
C VAL A 291 -6.19 -16.38 -6.92
N ASP A 292 -7.15 -17.13 -7.51
CA ASP A 292 -6.96 -18.48 -8.01
C ASP A 292 -7.00 -18.46 -9.53
N TYR A 293 -6.03 -19.08 -10.19
CA TYR A 293 -5.94 -19.03 -11.64
C TYR A 293 -5.18 -20.22 -12.21
N VAL A 294 -5.38 -20.48 -13.50
CA VAL A 294 -4.70 -21.52 -14.26
C VAL A 294 -3.75 -20.87 -15.25
N MET A 295 -2.48 -21.30 -15.21
CA MET A 295 -1.46 -20.89 -16.20
C MET A 295 -1.02 -22.05 -17.07
N ASP A 296 -0.68 -21.76 -18.31
CA ASP A 296 -0.06 -22.67 -19.24
C ASP A 296 1.38 -22.23 -19.57
N GLY A 297 2.17 -23.12 -20.22
CA GLY A 297 3.52 -22.79 -20.69
C GLY A 297 4.62 -22.78 -19.64
N MET A 298 4.32 -23.04 -18.36
CA MET A 298 5.30 -23.10 -17.29
C MET A 298 5.77 -24.53 -16.96
N VAL A 299 5.08 -25.55 -17.48
CA VAL A 299 5.41 -26.96 -17.29
C VAL A 299 5.60 -27.63 -18.61
N LYS A 300 6.69 -28.39 -18.77
CA LYS A 300 6.94 -29.27 -19.93
C LYS A 300 7.03 -30.70 -19.46
N ARG A 301 6.54 -31.63 -20.29
CA ARG A 301 6.69 -33.06 -20.07
C ARG A 301 7.93 -33.56 -20.80
N ALA A 302 8.80 -34.28 -20.06
CA ALA A 302 10.01 -34.92 -20.60
C ALA A 302 9.97 -36.41 -20.24
N GLY A 303 9.39 -37.22 -21.14
CA GLY A 303 9.05 -38.62 -20.84
C GLY A 303 8.06 -38.72 -19.69
N ASN A 304 8.44 -39.40 -18.62
CA ASN A 304 7.60 -39.55 -17.41
C ASN A 304 7.80 -38.43 -16.39
N ASN A 305 8.70 -37.48 -16.64
CA ASN A 305 9.02 -36.41 -15.71
C ASN A 305 8.34 -35.11 -16.12
N TYR A 306 8.18 -34.18 -15.15
CA TYR A 306 7.81 -32.81 -15.39
C TYR A 306 9.03 -31.91 -15.24
N LEU A 307 9.12 -30.89 -16.08
CA LEU A 307 10.08 -29.81 -16.01
C LEU A 307 9.31 -28.52 -15.71
N LEU A 308 9.34 -28.08 -14.45
CA LEU A 308 8.66 -26.90 -13.97
C LEU A 308 9.59 -25.68 -14.04
N SER A 309 9.17 -24.64 -14.72
CA SER A 309 9.86 -23.33 -14.77
C SER A 309 9.62 -22.59 -13.44
N VAL A 310 10.28 -23.02 -12.37
CA VAL A 310 10.07 -22.53 -11.01
C VAL A 310 10.41 -21.04 -10.87
N GLY A 311 11.38 -20.55 -11.64
CA GLY A 311 11.76 -19.15 -11.63
C GLY A 311 10.65 -18.21 -12.14
N LYS A 312 9.75 -18.68 -13.00
CA LYS A 312 8.60 -17.90 -13.47
C LYS A 312 7.50 -17.73 -12.41
N LEU A 313 7.53 -18.50 -11.33
CA LEU A 313 6.54 -18.39 -10.25
C LEU A 313 6.69 -17.12 -9.42
N ILE A 314 7.86 -16.47 -9.45
CA ILE A 314 8.08 -15.20 -8.74
C ILE A 314 7.78 -13.95 -9.60
N GLY A 315 7.21 -14.14 -10.77
CA GLY A 315 6.92 -13.07 -11.71
C GLY A 315 8.10 -12.70 -12.61
N SER A 316 7.96 -11.60 -13.35
CA SER A 316 9.00 -11.10 -14.23
C SER A 316 10.18 -10.51 -13.45
N SER A 317 11.38 -10.66 -13.98
CA SER A 317 12.62 -10.12 -13.40
C SER A 317 13.28 -9.16 -14.37
N LEU A 318 13.82 -8.06 -13.84
CA LEU A 318 14.58 -7.11 -14.62
C LEU A 318 15.89 -7.76 -15.11
N LYS A 319 16.11 -7.73 -16.42
CA LYS A 319 17.36 -8.12 -17.05
C LYS A 319 17.99 -6.90 -17.66
N LEU A 320 19.24 -6.63 -17.31
CA LEU A 320 20.01 -5.50 -17.84
C LEU A 320 21.06 -6.01 -18.82
N GLU A 321 21.08 -5.45 -20.03
CA GLU A 321 22.00 -5.86 -21.10
C GLU A 321 22.68 -4.65 -21.74
N GLY A 322 23.85 -4.86 -22.31
CA GLY A 322 24.59 -3.84 -23.07
C GLY A 322 24.79 -2.55 -22.26
N LYS A 323 24.36 -1.43 -22.81
CA LYS A 323 24.53 -0.09 -22.21
C LYS A 323 23.73 0.11 -20.91
N ASP A 324 22.66 -0.64 -20.70
CA ASP A 324 21.86 -0.54 -19.46
C ASP A 324 22.65 -1.00 -18.22
N ARG A 325 23.76 -1.70 -18.44
CA ARG A 325 24.69 -2.11 -17.37
C ARG A 325 25.70 -1.03 -16.99
N GLU A 326 25.77 0.03 -17.78
CA GLU A 326 26.64 1.19 -17.51
C GLU A 326 25.84 2.27 -16.80
N ARG A 327 26.41 2.87 -15.77
CA ARG A 327 25.74 3.91 -15.00
C ARG A 327 26.72 4.94 -14.48
N ILE A 328 26.31 6.21 -14.56
CA ILE A 328 27.08 7.36 -14.07
C ILE A 328 26.41 8.07 -12.89
N ASP A 329 25.10 7.85 -12.70
CA ASP A 329 24.30 8.49 -11.66
C ASP A 329 23.88 7.48 -10.58
N ASP A 330 23.60 7.98 -9.38
CA ASP A 330 23.04 7.22 -8.29
C ASP A 330 21.69 6.58 -8.68
N VAL A 331 21.40 5.40 -8.11
CA VAL A 331 20.13 4.72 -8.31
C VAL A 331 19.14 5.19 -7.26
N TRP A 332 18.06 5.78 -7.72
CA TRP A 332 16.95 6.16 -6.85
C TRP A 332 15.75 5.24 -7.01
N ARG A 333 15.14 4.84 -5.90
CA ARG A 333 13.89 4.07 -5.83
C ARG A 333 12.86 4.84 -5.00
N LYS A 334 11.58 4.54 -5.20
CA LYS A 334 10.51 5.10 -4.37
C LYS A 334 10.71 4.77 -2.89
N MET A 335 11.16 3.54 -2.59
CA MET A 335 11.41 3.05 -1.24
C MET A 335 12.47 1.94 -1.23
N ALA A 336 13.08 1.68 -0.09
CA ALA A 336 13.70 0.40 0.23
C ALA A 336 12.59 -0.64 0.43
N PHE A 337 12.76 -1.89 0.00
CA PHE A 337 11.68 -2.87 0.06
C PHE A 337 12.15 -4.32 0.11
N VAL A 338 11.23 -5.18 0.52
CA VAL A 338 11.38 -6.64 0.52
C VAL A 338 10.24 -7.26 -0.25
N ASP A 339 10.56 -8.18 -1.16
CA ASP A 339 9.59 -9.10 -1.76
C ASP A 339 9.90 -10.52 -1.30
N GLU A 340 8.89 -11.24 -0.81
CA GLU A 340 9.00 -12.62 -0.34
C GLU A 340 7.98 -13.51 -1.06
N TRP A 341 8.38 -14.75 -1.32
CA TRP A 341 7.52 -15.80 -1.88
C TRP A 341 7.65 -17.05 -1.06
N ASN A 342 6.52 -17.55 -0.58
CA ASN A 342 6.35 -18.85 0.05
C ASN A 342 5.58 -19.74 -0.92
N ILE A 343 6.26 -20.60 -1.65
CA ILE A 343 5.67 -21.41 -2.71
C ILE A 343 5.62 -22.87 -2.25
N GLU A 344 4.43 -23.41 -2.14
CA GLU A 344 4.21 -24.84 -1.90
C GLU A 344 3.77 -25.53 -3.20
N ILE A 345 4.46 -26.59 -3.58
CA ILE A 345 4.21 -27.37 -4.79
C ILE A 345 3.86 -28.80 -4.37
N PRO A 346 2.57 -29.15 -4.22
CA PRO A 346 2.16 -30.52 -3.99
C PRO A 346 2.63 -31.42 -5.14
N LEU A 347 3.24 -32.55 -4.81
CA LEU A 347 3.74 -33.49 -5.79
C LEU A 347 2.64 -34.49 -6.19
N PRO A 348 2.48 -34.80 -7.47
CA PRO A 348 1.60 -35.89 -7.89
C PRO A 348 2.04 -37.22 -7.30
N GLN A 349 1.10 -38.12 -7.12
CA GLN A 349 1.40 -39.46 -6.53
C GLN A 349 2.50 -40.18 -7.30
N GLY A 350 3.52 -40.65 -6.57
CA GLY A 350 4.67 -41.36 -7.13
C GLY A 350 5.75 -40.46 -7.72
N TYR A 351 5.63 -39.14 -7.61
CA TYR A 351 6.66 -38.21 -8.06
C TYR A 351 7.50 -37.66 -6.90
N LYS A 352 8.76 -37.39 -7.19
CA LYS A 352 9.74 -36.89 -6.22
C LYS A 352 10.62 -35.81 -6.84
N VAL A 353 11.24 -34.99 -6.01
CA VAL A 353 12.29 -34.05 -6.40
C VAL A 353 13.57 -34.45 -5.69
N SER A 354 14.65 -34.62 -6.45
CA SER A 354 15.94 -35.00 -5.88
C SER A 354 16.61 -33.83 -5.17
N ALA A 355 17.47 -34.14 -4.19
CA ALA A 355 18.27 -33.10 -3.51
C ALA A 355 19.16 -32.30 -4.50
N GLU A 356 19.64 -32.94 -5.56
CA GLU A 356 20.41 -32.27 -6.61
C GLU A 356 19.55 -31.28 -7.40
N ALA A 357 18.29 -31.63 -7.73
CA ALA A 357 17.36 -30.73 -8.41
C ALA A 357 17.03 -29.51 -7.55
N LEU A 358 16.87 -29.70 -6.25
CA LEU A 358 16.67 -28.57 -5.30
C LEU A 358 17.90 -27.67 -5.26
N LYS A 359 19.09 -28.25 -5.10
CA LYS A 359 20.34 -27.51 -5.05
C LYS A 359 20.60 -26.67 -6.31
N LYS A 360 20.15 -27.12 -7.49
CA LYS A 360 20.28 -26.38 -8.75
C LYS A 360 19.45 -25.08 -8.79
N ILE A 361 18.35 -25.02 -8.05
CA ILE A 361 17.51 -23.81 -8.00
C ILE A 361 17.89 -22.89 -6.85
N GLU A 362 18.58 -23.39 -5.83
CA GLU A 362 19.03 -22.55 -4.72
C GLU A 362 20.04 -21.50 -5.17
N THR A 363 19.96 -20.35 -4.54
CA THR A 363 20.86 -19.21 -4.79
C THR A 363 20.92 -18.35 -3.53
N SER A 364 22.08 -17.71 -3.29
CA SER A 364 22.22 -16.72 -2.23
C SER A 364 23.27 -15.71 -2.63
N VAL A 365 22.83 -14.48 -2.81
CA VAL A 365 23.67 -13.30 -3.03
C VAL A 365 23.26 -12.25 -2.03
N ALA A 366 24.20 -11.78 -1.20
CA ALA A 366 23.95 -10.72 -0.21
C ALA A 366 25.15 -9.77 -0.18
N ASN A 367 24.86 -8.49 -0.08
CA ASN A 367 25.84 -7.42 0.06
C ASN A 367 25.15 -6.18 0.70
N GLU A 368 25.86 -5.06 0.84
CA GLU A 368 25.28 -3.87 1.47
C GLU A 368 24.06 -3.30 0.74
N CYS A 369 23.86 -3.57 -0.56
CA CYS A 369 22.67 -3.08 -1.31
C CYS A 369 21.43 -3.92 -1.04
N GLY A 370 21.57 -5.11 -0.41
CA GLY A 370 20.46 -6.01 -0.11
C GLY A 370 20.82 -7.48 -0.30
N GLU A 371 19.79 -8.29 -0.58
CA GLU A 371 19.96 -9.74 -0.78
C GLU A 371 18.97 -10.30 -1.80
N PHE A 372 19.40 -11.39 -2.45
CA PHE A 372 18.53 -12.31 -3.18
C PHE A 372 18.84 -13.73 -2.75
N THR A 373 17.86 -14.39 -2.12
CA THR A 373 18.03 -15.74 -1.56
C THR A 373 16.89 -16.63 -2.01
N VAL A 374 17.25 -17.84 -2.46
CA VAL A 374 16.31 -18.92 -2.79
C VAL A 374 16.71 -20.15 -1.99
N LYS A 375 15.76 -20.68 -1.24
CA LYS A 375 15.90 -21.94 -0.49
C LYS A 375 14.81 -22.91 -0.92
N ALA A 376 15.14 -24.18 -1.07
CA ALA A 376 14.19 -25.21 -1.44
C ALA A 376 14.30 -26.44 -0.55
N THR A 377 13.16 -26.97 -0.13
CA THR A 377 13.10 -28.20 0.68
C THR A 377 12.04 -29.14 0.12
N ALA A 378 12.35 -30.43 0.04
CA ALA A 378 11.38 -31.45 -0.32
C ALA A 378 10.89 -32.17 0.94
N GLY A 379 9.55 -32.26 1.07
CA GLY A 379 8.86 -33.18 1.94
C GLY A 379 8.45 -34.46 1.18
N ASN A 380 7.67 -35.31 1.83
CA ASN A 380 7.16 -36.54 1.21
C ASN A 380 6.13 -36.26 0.10
N GLU A 381 5.32 -35.20 0.25
CA GLU A 381 4.16 -34.90 -0.61
C GLU A 381 4.23 -33.52 -1.27
N SER A 382 5.18 -32.67 -0.90
CA SER A 382 5.33 -31.34 -1.47
C SER A 382 6.77 -30.86 -1.48
N VAL A 383 7.07 -29.93 -2.37
CA VAL A 383 8.28 -29.11 -2.34
C VAL A 383 7.89 -27.71 -1.87
N LYS A 384 8.69 -27.14 -0.97
CA LYS A 384 8.57 -25.75 -0.54
C LYS A 384 9.74 -24.96 -1.07
N VAL A 385 9.45 -23.86 -1.74
CA VAL A 385 10.43 -22.90 -2.24
C VAL A 385 10.19 -21.57 -1.57
N TYR A 386 11.20 -21.06 -0.87
CA TYR A 386 11.22 -19.73 -0.29
C TYR A 386 12.13 -18.84 -1.10
N VAL A 387 11.63 -17.70 -1.52
CA VAL A 387 12.42 -16.68 -2.22
C VAL A 387 12.31 -15.37 -1.46
N ARG A 388 13.44 -14.70 -1.28
CA ARG A 388 13.50 -13.37 -0.69
C ARG A 388 14.37 -12.48 -1.56
N LYS A 389 13.83 -11.32 -1.91
CA LYS A 389 14.50 -10.22 -2.62
C LYS A 389 14.39 -8.96 -1.77
N CYS A 390 15.53 -8.39 -1.40
CA CYS A 390 15.61 -7.16 -0.62
C CYS A 390 16.49 -6.14 -1.33
N PHE A 391 15.98 -4.91 -1.46
CA PHE A 391 16.81 -3.75 -1.75
C PHE A 391 16.83 -2.86 -0.52
N ALA A 392 18.00 -2.82 0.15
CA ALA A 392 18.14 -2.27 1.49
C ALA A 392 17.99 -0.74 1.55
N HIS A 393 18.30 -0.04 0.47
CA HIS A 393 18.33 1.42 0.47
C HIS A 393 17.43 2.01 -0.63
N ARG A 394 16.86 3.16 -0.31
CA ARG A 394 16.11 3.96 -1.27
C ARG A 394 17.01 4.61 -2.32
N VAL A 395 18.20 5.02 -1.92
CA VAL A 395 19.20 5.63 -2.80
C VAL A 395 20.48 4.82 -2.68
N GLU A 396 20.99 4.34 -3.80
CA GLU A 396 22.28 3.68 -3.89
C GLU A 396 23.24 4.55 -4.65
N PRO A 397 24.41 4.88 -4.07
CA PRO A 397 25.43 5.62 -4.78
C PRO A 397 25.95 4.81 -5.97
N VAL A 398 26.33 5.50 -7.02
CA VAL A 398 26.87 4.86 -8.23
C VAL A 398 28.09 3.96 -7.94
N SER A 399 28.85 4.26 -6.89
CA SER A 399 29.98 3.42 -6.42
C SER A 399 29.55 2.00 -6.03
N ASN A 400 28.29 1.80 -5.67
CA ASN A 400 27.72 0.49 -5.34
C ASN A 400 27.07 -0.21 -6.56
N TRP A 401 27.16 0.38 -7.74
CA TRP A 401 26.46 -0.13 -8.91
C TRP A 401 26.79 -1.61 -9.22
N SER A 402 28.04 -2.02 -9.12
CA SER A 402 28.44 -3.42 -9.34
C SER A 402 27.82 -4.40 -8.35
N LYS A 403 27.64 -3.99 -7.09
CA LYS A 403 27.00 -4.80 -6.05
C LYS A 403 25.50 -4.91 -6.28
N LEU A 404 24.89 -3.81 -6.72
CA LEU A 404 23.48 -3.80 -7.09
C LEU A 404 23.22 -4.67 -8.33
N LEU A 405 24.09 -4.60 -9.34
CA LEU A 405 24.03 -5.48 -10.52
C LEU A 405 24.09 -6.95 -10.13
N ALA A 406 24.94 -7.34 -9.17
CA ALA A 406 25.00 -8.71 -8.70
C ALA A 406 23.66 -9.24 -8.15
N LEU A 407 22.90 -8.40 -7.47
CA LEU A 407 21.53 -8.75 -7.01
C LEU A 407 20.55 -8.88 -8.18
N VAL A 408 20.58 -7.93 -9.12
CA VAL A 408 19.71 -7.94 -10.31
C VAL A 408 20.02 -9.15 -11.17
N ASP A 409 21.29 -9.47 -11.39
CA ASP A 409 21.73 -10.64 -12.17
C ASP A 409 21.28 -11.96 -11.49
N ALA A 410 21.38 -12.05 -10.18
CA ALA A 410 20.91 -13.21 -9.43
C ALA A 410 19.39 -13.43 -9.58
N CYS A 411 18.59 -12.35 -9.49
CA CYS A 411 17.15 -12.40 -9.74
C CYS A 411 16.85 -12.85 -11.16
N SER A 412 17.51 -12.26 -12.16
CA SER A 412 17.34 -12.59 -13.58
C SER A 412 17.74 -14.04 -13.88
N ALA A 413 18.87 -14.51 -13.33
CA ALA A 413 19.32 -15.88 -13.49
C ALA A 413 18.35 -16.90 -12.87
N PHE A 414 17.67 -16.53 -11.76
CA PHE A 414 16.67 -17.38 -11.15
C PHE A 414 15.40 -17.48 -12.01
N ALA A 415 15.00 -16.44 -12.73
CA ALA A 415 13.83 -16.45 -13.60
C ALA A 415 13.88 -17.57 -14.66
N ASP A 416 15.10 -17.97 -15.08
CA ASP A 416 15.33 -19.04 -16.05
C ASP A 416 15.45 -20.44 -15.40
N LYS A 417 15.39 -20.55 -14.06
CA LYS A 417 15.56 -21.82 -13.36
C LYS A 417 14.37 -22.75 -13.56
N GLN A 418 14.71 -24.02 -13.79
CA GLN A 418 13.75 -25.10 -13.94
C GLN A 418 14.03 -26.20 -12.91
N MET A 419 12.98 -26.82 -12.41
CA MET A 419 13.03 -27.92 -11.46
C MET A 419 12.46 -29.18 -12.10
N VAL A 420 13.22 -30.30 -12.01
CA VAL A 420 12.79 -31.62 -12.45
C VAL A 420 11.99 -32.30 -11.35
N ILE A 421 10.76 -32.70 -11.67
CA ILE A 421 9.88 -33.50 -10.82
C ILE A 421 9.82 -34.87 -11.48
N ALA A 422 10.54 -35.85 -10.91
CA ALA A 422 10.74 -37.18 -11.47
C ALA A 422 9.71 -38.18 -10.93
N LYS A 423 9.27 -39.08 -11.78
CA LYS A 423 8.37 -40.19 -11.40
C LYS A 423 9.11 -41.29 -10.68
#